data_9fbb51a7b52a181a7e7daad713744d05
#
_entry.id   9fbb51a7b52a181a7e7daad713744d05
#
_cell.length_a   1.000
_cell.length_b   1.000
_cell.length_c   1.000
_cell.angle_alpha   90.00
_cell.angle_beta   90.00
_cell.angle_gamma   90.00
#
_symmetry.space_group_name_H-M   'P 1'
#
loop_
_entity.id
_entity.type
_entity.pdbx_description
1 polymer ?
#
loop_
_entity_poly.entity_id
_entity_poly.type
_entity_poly.pdbx_seq_one_letter_code
_entity_poly.pdbx_strand_id
1 'polypeptide(L)'
;MVEKTKLTINKWAVEDRPREKLINIGADKLSNAELLAILIGSGSTRESAVELMKRVLADCKNNLNTLGKLSITDLTTYNGIGEAKAVTILAACELGKRRQASDIAKRPNLDSAPAIYNYMYPKVQDKDVEEAWILLMNQKLDLIEAKCISHGGITGTAID
;
A
#
# COMPACT_ATOMS: atom_id res chain seq x y z
N MET A 1 38.00 17.38 -5.62
CA MET A 1 36.58 17.09 -5.49
C MET A 1 36.20 16.20 -6.65
N VAL A 2 35.81 14.93 -6.39
CA VAL A 2 35.34 14.04 -7.45
C VAL A 2 33.89 14.43 -7.74
N GLU A 3 33.64 15.02 -8.92
CA GLU A 3 32.27 15.22 -9.42
C GLU A 3 31.58 13.84 -9.49
N LYS A 4 30.60 13.62 -8.63
CA LYS A 4 29.72 12.46 -8.76
C LYS A 4 28.89 12.66 -10.02
N THR A 5 29.32 12.04 -11.11
CA THR A 5 28.61 12.04 -12.38
C THR A 5 27.24 11.40 -12.12
N LYS A 6 26.16 12.17 -12.31
CA LYS A 6 24.80 11.68 -12.19
C LYS A 6 24.56 10.49 -13.15
N LEU A 7 24.35 9.30 -12.63
CA LEU A 7 23.83 8.18 -13.40
C LEU A 7 22.31 8.35 -13.53
N THR A 8 21.86 8.79 -14.71
CA THR A 8 20.41 8.86 -15.02
C THR A 8 19.82 7.44 -14.99
N ILE A 9 18.58 7.29 -14.52
CA ILE A 9 17.86 5.98 -14.43
C ILE A 9 17.90 5.22 -15.76
N ASN A 10 17.90 5.92 -16.90
CA ASN A 10 18.00 5.31 -18.23
C ASN A 10 19.34 4.60 -18.50
N LYS A 11 20.37 4.87 -17.70
CA LYS A 11 21.68 4.19 -17.77
C LYS A 11 21.79 3.01 -16.79
N TRP A 12 20.79 2.79 -15.95
CA TRP A 12 20.75 1.64 -15.07
C TRP A 12 20.42 0.38 -15.86
N ALA A 13 20.79 -0.78 -15.33
CA ALA A 13 20.30 -2.05 -15.85
C ALA A 13 18.76 -2.02 -15.92
N VAL A 14 18.17 -2.64 -16.92
CA VAL A 14 16.73 -2.57 -17.16
C VAL A 14 15.95 -3.06 -15.94
N GLU A 15 16.41 -4.14 -15.33
CA GLU A 15 15.86 -4.74 -14.12
C GLU A 15 15.90 -3.84 -12.88
N ASP A 16 16.79 -2.83 -12.85
CA ASP A 16 16.91 -1.89 -11.73
C ASP A 16 16.06 -0.64 -11.89
N ARG A 17 15.49 -0.41 -13.08
CA ARG A 17 14.66 0.76 -13.33
C ARG A 17 13.32 0.59 -12.64
N PRO A 18 12.84 1.59 -11.85
CA PRO A 18 11.62 1.43 -11.05
C PRO A 18 10.37 1.02 -11.83
N ARG A 19 10.18 1.52 -13.06
CA ARG A 19 9.02 1.18 -13.88
C ARG A 19 9.07 -0.27 -14.35
N GLU A 20 10.20 -0.71 -14.80
CA GLU A 20 10.46 -2.08 -15.24
C GLU A 20 10.35 -3.06 -14.06
N LYS A 21 10.87 -2.69 -12.88
CA LYS A 21 10.67 -3.45 -11.64
C LYS A 21 9.19 -3.58 -11.31
N LEU A 22 8.41 -2.50 -11.38
CA LEU A 22 6.97 -2.55 -11.12
C LEU A 22 6.25 -3.53 -12.04
N ILE A 23 6.60 -3.51 -13.33
CA ILE A 23 5.99 -4.39 -14.36
C ILE A 23 6.38 -5.84 -14.15
N ASN A 24 7.66 -6.12 -13.89
CA ASN A 24 8.20 -7.46 -13.92
C ASN A 24 8.05 -8.22 -12.60
N ILE A 25 8.14 -7.54 -11.46
CA ILE A 25 8.18 -8.17 -10.14
C ILE A 25 7.15 -7.65 -9.14
N GLY A 26 6.32 -6.67 -9.54
CA GLY A 26 5.23 -6.13 -8.73
C GLY A 26 5.62 -4.99 -7.79
N ALA A 27 4.59 -4.26 -7.32
CA ALA A 27 4.78 -3.06 -6.50
C ALA A 27 5.31 -3.36 -5.09
N ASP A 28 5.03 -4.54 -4.55
CA ASP A 28 5.44 -4.99 -3.21
C ASP A 28 6.96 -5.16 -3.07
N LYS A 29 7.68 -5.25 -4.18
CA LYS A 29 9.15 -5.35 -4.23
C LYS A 29 9.85 -4.00 -4.39
N LEU A 30 9.12 -2.91 -4.57
CA LEU A 30 9.68 -1.58 -4.71
C LEU A 30 9.70 -0.85 -3.36
N SER A 31 10.77 -0.10 -3.13
CA SER A 31 10.83 0.86 -2.02
C SER A 31 9.88 2.05 -2.24
N ASN A 32 9.50 2.73 -1.16
CA ASN A 32 8.70 3.96 -1.24
C ASN A 32 9.34 5.02 -2.14
N ALA A 33 10.68 5.12 -2.12
CA ALA A 33 11.41 6.06 -2.98
C ALA A 33 11.30 5.70 -4.46
N GLU A 34 11.32 4.42 -4.81
CA GLU A 34 11.15 3.96 -6.20
C GLU A 34 9.71 4.20 -6.68
N LEU A 35 8.70 3.92 -5.84
CA LEU A 35 7.29 4.20 -6.17
C LEU A 35 7.05 5.71 -6.39
N LEU A 36 7.56 6.56 -5.50
CA LEU A 36 7.48 8.01 -5.66
C LEU A 36 8.26 8.52 -6.87
N ALA A 37 9.42 7.91 -7.18
CA ALA A 37 10.20 8.25 -8.38
C ALA A 37 9.43 7.94 -9.68
N ILE A 38 8.62 6.87 -9.72
CA ILE A 38 7.73 6.58 -10.85
C ILE A 38 6.71 7.72 -11.04
N LEU A 39 6.12 8.22 -9.94
CA LEU A 39 5.11 9.27 -9.96
C LEU A 39 5.68 10.60 -10.49
N ILE A 40 6.84 11.02 -9.98
CA ILE A 40 7.43 12.31 -10.38
C ILE A 40 8.17 12.26 -11.74
N GLY A 41 8.47 11.06 -12.24
CA GLY A 41 9.03 10.81 -13.57
C GLY A 41 10.48 11.23 -13.79
N SER A 42 10.94 12.29 -13.15
CA SER A 42 12.33 12.82 -13.31
C SER A 42 12.85 13.41 -12.00
N GLY A 43 14.15 13.34 -11.81
CA GLY A 43 14.82 13.99 -10.68
C GLY A 43 15.16 15.48 -10.94
N SER A 44 16.27 15.93 -10.39
CA SER A 44 16.86 17.25 -10.64
C SER A 44 18.02 17.16 -11.64
N THR A 45 18.69 18.28 -11.88
CA THR A 45 19.95 18.29 -12.67
C THR A 45 21.08 17.51 -12.00
N ARG A 46 21.04 17.36 -10.67
CA ARG A 46 22.11 16.78 -9.86
C ARG A 46 21.86 15.37 -9.37
N GLU A 47 20.59 14.94 -9.31
CA GLU A 47 20.20 13.66 -8.74
C GLU A 47 19.08 12.98 -9.55
N SER A 48 19.01 11.65 -9.52
CA SER A 48 17.94 10.88 -10.14
C SER A 48 16.62 11.07 -9.39
N ALA A 49 15.49 10.66 -9.98
CA ALA A 49 14.21 10.70 -9.30
C ALA A 49 14.20 9.86 -8.00
N VAL A 50 14.89 8.72 -8.00
CA VAL A 50 14.98 7.85 -6.81
C VAL A 50 15.80 8.51 -5.71
N GLU A 51 16.96 9.12 -6.04
CA GLU A 51 17.80 9.83 -5.06
C GLU A 51 17.06 11.04 -4.47
N LEU A 52 16.37 11.81 -5.31
CA LEU A 52 15.54 12.93 -4.87
C LEU A 52 14.48 12.45 -3.87
N MET A 53 13.75 11.38 -4.18
CA MET A 53 12.72 10.85 -3.29
C MET A 53 13.29 10.21 -2.02
N LYS A 54 14.47 9.59 -2.08
CA LYS A 54 15.17 9.12 -0.87
C LYS A 54 15.49 10.29 0.07
N ARG A 55 15.92 11.43 -0.44
CA ARG A 55 16.22 12.63 0.35
C ARG A 55 14.97 13.21 0.98
N VAL A 56 13.89 13.39 0.22
CA VAL A 56 12.60 13.87 0.74
C VAL A 56 12.05 12.93 1.82
N LEU A 57 12.11 11.62 1.59
CA LEU A 57 11.64 10.64 2.58
C LEU A 57 12.53 10.61 3.83
N ALA A 58 13.83 10.82 3.72
CA ALA A 58 14.72 10.90 4.88
C ALA A 58 14.33 12.06 5.80
N ASP A 59 14.03 13.24 5.24
CA ASP A 59 13.54 14.40 6.00
C ASP A 59 12.16 14.12 6.65
N CYS A 60 11.35 13.29 6.02
CA CYS A 60 10.08 12.79 6.58
C CYS A 60 10.26 11.58 7.53
N LYS A 61 11.49 11.21 7.95
CA LYS A 61 11.80 10.03 8.77
C LYS A 61 11.27 8.72 8.17
N ASN A 62 11.28 8.62 6.83
CA ASN A 62 10.72 7.53 6.03
C ASN A 62 9.23 7.22 6.30
N ASN A 63 8.47 8.22 6.78
CA ASN A 63 7.06 8.08 7.12
C ASN A 63 6.17 8.74 6.05
N LEU A 64 5.37 7.94 5.35
CA LEU A 64 4.46 8.42 4.30
C LEU A 64 3.33 9.31 4.86
N ASN A 65 2.91 9.12 6.12
CA ASN A 65 1.95 10.03 6.76
C ASN A 65 2.54 11.42 6.99
N THR A 66 3.84 11.50 7.29
CA THR A 66 4.55 12.78 7.41
C THR A 66 4.68 13.44 6.05
N LEU A 67 5.03 12.67 5.00
CA LEU A 67 5.08 13.16 3.62
C LEU A 67 3.73 13.75 3.18
N GLY A 68 2.62 13.04 3.45
CA GLY A 68 1.27 13.47 3.08
C GLY A 68 0.74 14.70 3.85
N LYS A 69 1.46 15.15 4.89
CA LYS A 69 1.15 16.38 5.64
C LYS A 69 1.92 17.60 5.15
N LEU A 70 2.92 17.43 4.29
CA LEU A 70 3.65 18.54 3.71
C LEU A 70 2.73 19.37 2.80
N SER A 71 2.98 20.68 2.75
CA SER A 71 2.33 21.57 1.79
C SER A 71 3.04 21.54 0.43
N ILE A 72 2.37 22.08 -0.61
CA ILE A 72 3.01 22.30 -1.91
C ILE A 72 4.27 23.16 -1.74
N THR A 73 4.21 24.21 -0.89
CA THR A 73 5.32 25.10 -0.63
C THR A 73 6.51 24.33 -0.01
N ASP A 74 6.26 23.45 0.95
CA ASP A 74 7.32 22.63 1.57
C ASP A 74 7.99 21.74 0.53
N LEU A 75 7.21 21.05 -0.31
CA LEU A 75 7.72 20.18 -1.35
C LEU A 75 8.51 20.93 -2.43
N THR A 76 8.11 22.14 -2.79
CA THR A 76 8.81 22.94 -3.80
C THR A 76 10.15 23.53 -3.32
N THR A 77 10.47 23.47 -2.03
CA THR A 77 11.81 23.82 -1.52
C THR A 77 12.86 22.83 -1.99
N TYR A 78 12.47 21.60 -2.34
CA TYR A 78 13.40 20.58 -2.84
C TYR A 78 13.73 20.85 -4.30
N ASN A 79 15.02 21.08 -4.59
CA ASN A 79 15.49 21.25 -5.97
C ASN A 79 15.12 20.02 -6.80
N GLY A 80 14.39 20.21 -7.88
CA GLY A 80 13.86 19.15 -8.74
C GLY A 80 12.39 18.80 -8.51
N ILE A 81 11.76 19.39 -7.49
CA ILE A 81 10.31 19.32 -7.27
C ILE A 81 9.71 20.70 -7.57
N GLY A 82 9.03 20.82 -8.70
CA GLY A 82 8.18 21.96 -9.00
C GLY A 82 6.73 21.67 -8.57
N GLU A 83 5.86 22.65 -8.75
CA GLU A 83 4.44 22.58 -8.36
C GLU A 83 3.74 21.33 -8.91
N ALA A 84 3.93 20.98 -10.18
CA ALA A 84 3.31 19.80 -10.80
C ALA A 84 3.69 18.49 -10.08
N LYS A 85 4.98 18.32 -9.73
CA LYS A 85 5.43 17.14 -9.01
C LYS A 85 4.91 17.12 -7.56
N ALA A 86 4.89 18.27 -6.89
CA ALA A 86 4.33 18.41 -5.55
C ALA A 86 2.84 18.01 -5.51
N VAL A 87 2.05 18.51 -6.47
CA VAL A 87 0.63 18.14 -6.63
C VAL A 87 0.47 16.64 -6.87
N THR A 88 1.30 16.03 -7.73
CA THR A 88 1.25 14.59 -8.01
C THR A 88 1.50 13.77 -6.75
N ILE A 89 2.50 14.14 -5.95
CA ILE A 89 2.83 13.44 -4.68
C ILE A 89 1.65 13.52 -3.72
N LEU A 90 1.12 14.73 -3.49
CA LEU A 90 0.02 14.94 -2.53
C LEU A 90 -1.29 14.29 -2.99
N ALA A 91 -1.58 14.31 -4.29
CA ALA A 91 -2.73 13.60 -4.84
C ALA A 91 -2.63 12.08 -4.63
N ALA A 92 -1.44 11.49 -4.81
CA ALA A 92 -1.22 10.07 -4.55
C ALA A 92 -1.39 9.73 -3.05
N CYS A 93 -0.88 10.59 -2.15
CA CYS A 93 -1.08 10.43 -0.69
C CYS A 93 -2.57 10.48 -0.32
N GLU A 94 -3.32 11.43 -0.88
CA GLU A 94 -4.77 11.56 -0.62
C GLU A 94 -5.56 10.37 -1.17
N LEU A 95 -5.23 9.86 -2.36
CA LEU A 95 -5.85 8.65 -2.91
C LEU A 95 -5.60 7.43 -2.02
N GLY A 96 -4.38 7.26 -1.51
CA GLY A 96 -4.05 6.19 -0.56
C GLY A 96 -4.88 6.28 0.72
N LYS A 97 -5.05 7.48 1.27
CA LYS A 97 -5.89 7.75 2.44
C LYS A 97 -7.37 7.43 2.18
N ARG A 98 -7.93 7.85 1.03
CA ARG A 98 -9.31 7.53 0.63
C ARG A 98 -9.53 6.05 0.41
N ARG A 99 -8.57 5.34 -0.17
CA ARG A 99 -8.61 3.89 -0.32
C ARG A 99 -8.74 3.21 1.04
N GLN A 100 -7.88 3.58 2.00
CA GLN A 100 -7.95 3.04 3.36
C GLN A 100 -9.29 3.33 4.05
N ALA A 101 -9.83 4.56 3.91
CA ALA A 101 -11.14 4.91 4.45
C ALA A 101 -12.27 4.11 3.80
N SER A 102 -12.20 3.86 2.50
CA SER A 102 -13.21 3.06 1.78
C SER A 102 -13.23 1.60 2.23
N ASP A 103 -12.07 1.02 2.52
CA ASP A 103 -11.96 -0.35 3.03
C ASP A 103 -12.54 -0.46 4.45
N ILE A 104 -12.33 0.53 5.31
CA ILE A 104 -12.89 0.59 6.66
C ILE A 104 -14.41 0.74 6.63
N ALA A 105 -14.95 1.58 5.75
CA ALA A 105 -16.39 1.82 5.63
C ALA A 105 -17.18 0.59 5.12
N LYS A 106 -16.52 -0.38 4.51
CA LYS A 106 -17.14 -1.61 3.99
C LYS A 106 -17.03 -2.80 4.95
N ARG A 107 -16.28 -2.69 6.04
CA ARG A 107 -16.13 -3.81 6.98
C ARG A 107 -17.35 -3.93 7.87
N PRO A 108 -18.02 -5.08 7.88
CA PRO A 108 -19.13 -5.30 8.81
C PRO A 108 -18.56 -5.34 10.24
N ASN A 109 -19.28 -4.68 11.15
CA ASN A 109 -18.97 -4.78 12.57
C ASN A 109 -19.64 -6.03 13.13
N LEU A 110 -18.88 -6.91 13.78
CA LEU A 110 -19.31 -8.20 14.32
C LEU A 110 -19.20 -8.20 15.85
N ASP A 111 -19.75 -7.18 16.50
CA ASP A 111 -19.67 -6.94 17.95
C ASP A 111 -20.60 -7.80 18.80
N SER A 112 -21.46 -8.60 18.16
CA SER A 112 -22.46 -9.41 18.84
C SER A 112 -22.68 -10.76 18.15
N ALA A 113 -23.16 -11.75 18.90
CA ALA A 113 -23.49 -13.06 18.35
C ALA A 113 -24.54 -12.99 17.20
N PRO A 114 -25.59 -12.13 17.28
CA PRO A 114 -26.50 -11.95 16.14
C PRO A 114 -25.81 -11.36 14.91
N ALA A 115 -24.87 -10.42 15.07
CA ALA A 115 -24.14 -9.84 13.95
C ALA A 115 -23.25 -10.90 13.26
N ILE A 116 -22.54 -11.73 14.04
CA ILE A 116 -21.75 -12.85 13.53
C ILE A 116 -22.66 -13.86 12.82
N TYR A 117 -23.78 -14.23 13.42
CA TYR A 117 -24.74 -15.16 12.82
C TYR A 117 -25.25 -14.64 11.48
N ASN A 118 -25.74 -13.40 11.42
CA ASN A 118 -26.26 -12.79 10.19
C ASN A 118 -25.21 -12.70 9.08
N TYR A 119 -23.93 -12.48 9.45
CA TYR A 119 -22.82 -12.47 8.50
C TYR A 119 -22.48 -13.87 7.99
N MET A 120 -22.48 -14.87 8.85
CA MET A 120 -22.06 -16.23 8.52
C MET A 120 -23.18 -17.09 7.93
N TYR A 121 -24.41 -16.89 8.36
CA TYR A 121 -25.55 -17.71 7.96
C TYR A 121 -25.69 -17.88 6.44
N PRO A 122 -25.63 -16.79 5.61
CA PRO A 122 -25.73 -16.95 4.15
C PRO A 122 -24.56 -17.73 3.51
N LYS A 123 -23.46 -17.91 4.23
CA LYS A 123 -22.28 -18.63 3.76
C LYS A 123 -22.32 -20.12 4.05
N VAL A 124 -23.11 -20.52 5.04
CA VAL A 124 -23.11 -21.89 5.55
C VAL A 124 -24.49 -22.59 5.49
N GLN A 125 -25.60 -21.84 5.30
CA GLN A 125 -26.96 -22.36 5.39
C GLN A 125 -27.31 -23.53 4.43
N ASP A 126 -26.65 -23.55 3.24
CA ASP A 126 -26.94 -24.55 2.20
C ASP A 126 -25.79 -25.57 2.04
N LYS A 127 -24.99 -25.77 3.09
CA LYS A 127 -23.87 -26.70 3.09
C LYS A 127 -24.26 -28.03 3.75
N ASP A 128 -23.96 -29.11 3.05
CA ASP A 128 -24.20 -30.50 3.53
C ASP A 128 -23.04 -31.01 4.42
N VAL A 129 -22.01 -30.20 4.61
CA VAL A 129 -20.80 -30.56 5.37
C VAL A 129 -20.47 -29.51 6.41
N GLU A 130 -19.87 -29.94 7.52
CA GLU A 130 -19.36 -29.04 8.54
C GLU A 130 -18.15 -28.26 8.01
N GLU A 131 -18.08 -26.96 8.29
CA GLU A 131 -16.95 -26.09 7.97
C GLU A 131 -16.47 -25.36 9.22
N ALA A 132 -15.18 -25.22 9.37
CA ALA A 132 -14.58 -24.36 10.37
C ALA A 132 -14.11 -23.05 9.72
N TRP A 133 -14.51 -21.92 10.32
CA TRP A 133 -14.18 -20.59 9.83
C TRP A 133 -13.44 -19.77 10.89
N ILE A 134 -12.43 -19.02 10.47
CA ILE A 134 -11.79 -17.97 11.28
C ILE A 134 -12.28 -16.61 10.80
N LEU A 135 -12.73 -15.79 11.75
CA LEU A 135 -13.05 -14.38 11.55
C LEU A 135 -11.96 -13.55 12.20
N LEU A 136 -11.11 -12.92 11.37
CA LEU A 136 -10.12 -11.96 11.84
C LEU A 136 -10.79 -10.59 12.00
N MET A 137 -10.71 -10.02 13.18
CA MET A 137 -11.34 -8.75 13.53
C MET A 137 -10.32 -7.78 14.13
N ASN A 138 -10.55 -6.48 13.95
CA ASN A 138 -9.78 -5.44 14.64
C ASN A 138 -10.28 -5.25 16.09
N GLN A 139 -9.64 -4.34 16.84
CA GLN A 139 -10.04 -4.04 18.23
C GLN A 139 -11.47 -3.47 18.38
N LYS A 140 -12.04 -2.96 17.29
CA LYS A 140 -13.44 -2.46 17.24
C LYS A 140 -14.43 -3.52 16.80
N LEU A 141 -13.98 -4.76 16.64
CA LEU A 141 -14.74 -5.89 16.13
C LEU A 141 -15.22 -5.73 14.68
N ASP A 142 -14.57 -4.86 13.89
CA ASP A 142 -14.80 -4.80 12.46
C ASP A 142 -14.10 -5.97 11.77
N LEU A 143 -14.77 -6.65 10.89
CA LEU A 143 -14.22 -7.79 10.17
C LEU A 143 -13.08 -7.37 9.23
N ILE A 144 -11.91 -7.98 9.41
CA ILE A 144 -10.77 -7.81 8.51
C ILE A 144 -10.82 -8.86 7.41
N GLU A 145 -11.00 -10.12 7.80
CA GLU A 145 -11.03 -11.27 6.89
C GLU A 145 -11.86 -12.38 7.48
N ALA A 146 -12.58 -13.13 6.60
CA ALA A 146 -13.25 -14.38 6.95
C ALA A 146 -12.65 -15.50 6.10
N LYS A 147 -12.07 -16.50 6.72
CA LYS A 147 -11.39 -17.61 6.04
C LYS A 147 -11.95 -18.95 6.50
N CYS A 148 -12.39 -19.77 5.56
CA CYS A 148 -12.65 -21.18 5.80
C CYS A 148 -11.32 -21.91 5.95
N ILE A 149 -11.11 -22.57 7.08
CA ILE A 149 -9.86 -23.28 7.40
C ILE A 149 -9.99 -24.80 7.28
N SER A 150 -11.21 -25.32 7.30
CA SER A 150 -11.46 -26.75 7.14
C SER A 150 -12.83 -27.01 6.53
N HIS A 151 -12.89 -28.00 5.65
CA HIS A 151 -14.10 -28.61 5.16
C HIS A 151 -14.17 -30.03 5.70
N GLY A 152 -15.23 -30.35 6.44
CA GLY A 152 -15.44 -31.70 6.95
C GLY A 152 -16.07 -32.65 5.94
N GLY A 153 -15.97 -33.94 6.23
CA GLY A 153 -16.84 -34.95 5.62
C GLY A 153 -18.19 -35.01 6.33
N ILE A 154 -19.07 -35.90 5.88
CA ILE A 154 -20.43 -36.13 6.46
C ILE A 154 -20.34 -36.52 7.95
N THR A 155 -19.21 -36.99 8.45
CA THR A 155 -18.99 -37.51 9.82
C THR A 155 -18.14 -36.64 10.73
N GLY A 156 -17.57 -35.53 10.25
CA GLY A 156 -16.77 -34.60 11.07
C GLY A 156 -15.77 -33.78 10.27
N THR A 157 -15.30 -32.70 10.89
CA THR A 157 -14.32 -31.75 10.32
C THR A 157 -13.00 -31.83 11.07
N ALA A 158 -11.90 -32.14 10.37
CA ALA A 158 -10.56 -32.05 10.94
C ALA A 158 -10.02 -30.62 10.77
N ILE A 159 -9.43 -30.08 11.83
CA ILE A 159 -8.71 -28.78 11.82
C ILE A 159 -7.23 -29.10 12.04
N ASP A 160 -6.41 -28.77 11.04
CA ASP A 160 -4.94 -28.84 11.14
C ASP A 160 -4.36 -27.54 11.69
#